data_edb5b89cd3f63e212cbb3e27661bfc4f
#
_entry.id   edb5b89cd3f63e212cbb3e27661bfc4f
#
_cell.length_a   1.000
_cell.length_b   1.000
_cell.length_c   1.000
_cell.angle_alpha   90.00
_cell.angle_beta   90.00
_cell.angle_gamma   90.00
#
_symmetry.space_group_name_H-M   'P 1'
#
loop_
_entity.id
_entity.type
_entity.pdbx_description
1 polymer ?
#
loop_
_entity_poly.entity_id
_entity_poly.type
_entity_poly.pdbx_seq_one_letter_code
_entity_poly.pdbx_strand_id
1 'polypeptide(L)' 'DSQHAYLFELANRLTRAVAGGRSQEVLSEIIRELNDYVASHFSYEESVMEQAHY' A
#
# COMPACT_ATOMS: atom_id res chain seq x y z
N ASP A 1 -0.64 -11.41 -9.66
CA ASP A 1 -1.43 -11.39 -8.43
C ASP A 1 -2.09 -10.02 -8.24
N SER A 2 -3.41 -10.03 -8.01
CA SER A 2 -4.18 -8.79 -7.92
C SER A 2 -3.73 -7.89 -6.77
N GLN A 3 -3.26 -8.46 -5.67
CA GLN A 3 -2.76 -7.67 -4.55
C GLN A 3 -1.48 -6.93 -4.90
N HIS A 4 -0.58 -7.59 -5.60
CA HIS A 4 0.65 -6.95 -6.03
C HIS A 4 0.39 -5.90 -7.11
N ALA A 5 -0.59 -6.14 -7.97
CA ALA A 5 -0.97 -5.16 -8.98
C ALA A 5 -1.48 -3.87 -8.34
N TYR A 6 -2.26 -3.99 -7.28
CA TYR A 6 -2.77 -2.82 -6.56
C TYR A 6 -1.62 -2.04 -5.91
N LEU A 7 -0.67 -2.76 -5.32
CA LEU A 7 0.50 -2.13 -4.71
C LEU A 7 1.32 -1.36 -5.74
N PHE A 8 1.54 -1.96 -6.91
CA PHE A 8 2.26 -1.29 -8.00
C PHE A 8 1.52 -0.05 -8.47
N GLU A 9 0.19 -0.13 -8.54
CA GLU A 9 -0.60 1.02 -8.95
C GLU A 9 -0.47 2.17 -7.97
N LEU A 10 -0.51 1.88 -6.66
CA LEU A 10 -0.31 2.91 -5.65
C LEU A 10 1.08 3.52 -5.74
N ALA A 11 2.10 2.69 -5.94
CA ALA A 11 3.47 3.17 -6.08
C ALA A 11 3.61 4.07 -7.30
N ASN A 12 2.98 3.69 -8.42
CA ASN A 12 3.00 4.51 -9.62
C ASN A 12 2.28 5.84 -9.41
N ARG A 13 1.16 5.83 -8.71
CA ARG A 13 0.43 7.05 -8.40
C ARG A 13 1.28 8.00 -7.56
N LEU A 14 1.97 7.45 -6.57
CA LEU A 14 2.85 8.25 -5.71
C LEU A 14 4.00 8.84 -6.53
N THR A 15 4.62 8.03 -7.37
CA THR A 15 5.72 8.49 -8.22
C THR A 15 5.28 9.64 -9.13
N ARG A 16 4.11 9.50 -9.76
CA ARG A 16 3.58 10.55 -10.62
C ARG A 16 3.24 11.80 -9.83
N ALA A 17 2.72 11.64 -8.63
CA ALA A 17 2.36 12.78 -7.80
C ALA A 17 3.61 13.56 -7.40
N VAL A 18 4.68 12.86 -7.03
CA VAL A 18 5.94 13.51 -6.69
C VAL A 18 6.52 14.22 -7.91
N ALA A 19 6.56 13.54 -9.05
CA ALA A 19 7.11 14.11 -10.29
C ALA A 19 6.28 15.30 -10.78
N GLY A 20 4.99 15.27 -10.57
CA GLY A 20 4.10 16.34 -10.99
C GLY A 20 4.01 17.53 -10.03
N GLY A 21 4.72 17.48 -8.92
CA GLY A 21 4.69 18.55 -7.95
C GLY A 21 3.34 18.69 -7.23
N ARG A 22 2.68 17.59 -6.99
CA ARG A 22 1.38 17.61 -6.32
C ARG A 22 1.50 18.10 -4.89
N SER A 23 0.39 18.58 -4.35
CA SER A 23 0.36 19.12 -2.99
C SER A 23 0.63 18.02 -1.96
N GLN A 24 1.02 18.46 -0.76
CA GLN A 24 1.22 17.53 0.35
C GLN A 24 -0.05 16.77 0.69
N GLU A 25 -1.20 17.38 0.50
CA GLU A 25 -2.48 16.73 0.77
C GLU A 25 -2.66 15.49 -0.11
N VAL A 26 -2.37 15.62 -1.39
CA VAL A 26 -2.49 14.49 -2.32
C VAL A 26 -1.48 13.41 -1.98
N LEU A 27 -0.24 13.81 -1.68
CA LEU A 27 0.79 12.85 -1.30
C LEU A 27 0.42 12.12 -0.02
N SER A 28 -0.10 12.85 0.97
CA SER A 28 -0.51 12.26 2.23
C SER A 28 -1.64 11.24 2.04
N GLU A 29 -2.59 11.53 1.17
CA GLU A 29 -3.68 10.61 0.88
C GLU A 29 -3.16 9.30 0.28
N ILE A 30 -2.25 9.41 -0.68
CA ILE A 30 -1.69 8.22 -1.32
C ILE A 30 -0.89 7.39 -0.31
N ILE A 31 -0.11 8.06 0.52
CA ILE A 31 0.69 7.37 1.54
C ILE A 31 -0.22 6.68 2.54
N ARG A 32 -1.32 7.33 2.91
CA ARG A 32 -2.29 6.73 3.83
C ARG A 32 -2.91 5.47 3.23
N GLU A 33 -3.31 5.53 1.97
CA GLU A 33 -3.83 4.34 1.29
C GLU A 33 -2.82 3.23 1.27
N LEU A 34 -1.57 3.56 1.00
CA LEU A 34 -0.49 2.58 0.96
C LEU A 34 -0.30 1.95 2.34
N ASN A 35 -0.26 2.76 3.38
CA ASN A 35 -0.12 2.26 4.75
C ASN A 35 -1.28 1.35 5.14
N ASP A 36 -2.50 1.74 4.81
CA ASP A 36 -3.68 0.93 5.11
C ASP A 36 -3.62 -0.42 4.40
N TYR A 37 -3.20 -0.39 3.15
CA TYR A 37 -3.09 -1.63 2.37
C TYR A 37 -2.03 -2.55 2.96
N VAL A 38 -0.86 -2.00 3.28
CA VAL A 38 0.24 -2.79 3.84
C VAL A 38 -0.15 -3.35 5.20
N ALA A 39 -0.79 -2.55 6.04
CA ALA A 39 -1.21 -3.01 7.36
C ALA A 39 -2.22 -4.15 7.26
N SER A 40 -3.20 -4.03 6.36
CA SER A 40 -4.17 -5.09 6.13
C SER A 40 -3.51 -6.37 5.62
N HIS A 41 -2.58 -6.20 4.69
CA HIS A 41 -1.88 -7.33 4.09
C HIS A 41 -1.05 -8.07 5.14
N PHE A 42 -0.32 -7.35 5.96
CA PHE A 42 0.49 -7.97 7.01
C PHE A 42 -0.35 -8.62 8.08
N SER A 43 -1.46 -8.00 8.46
CA SER A 43 -2.38 -8.61 9.41
C SER A 43 -2.91 -9.95 8.91
N TYR A 44 -3.25 -9.99 7.64
CA TYR A 44 -3.74 -11.23 7.03
C TYR A 44 -2.65 -12.30 7.05
N GLU A 45 -1.44 -11.94 6.68
CA GLU A 45 -0.33 -12.89 6.67
C GLU A 45 -0.01 -13.41 8.05
N GLU A 46 -0.03 -12.55 9.06
CA GLU A 46 0.17 -12.97 10.44
C GLU A 46 -0.86 -14.00 10.89
N SER A 47 -2.13 -13.74 10.55
CA SER A 47 -3.20 -14.69 10.87
C SER A 47 -2.95 -16.04 10.24
N VAL A 48 -2.56 -16.05 8.99
CA VAL A 48 -2.29 -17.30 8.27
C VAL A 48 -1.11 -18.04 8.91
N MET A 49 -0.06 -17.30 9.26
CA MET A 49 1.10 -17.90 9.91
C MET A 49 0.76 -18.49 11.27
N GLU A 50 -0.03 -17.79 12.06
CA GLU A 50 -0.47 -18.29 13.35
C GLU A 50 -1.25 -19.59 13.22
N GLN A 51 -2.15 -19.65 12.25
CA GLN A 51 -2.95 -20.85 12.01
C GLN A 51 -2.08 -22.01 11.54
N ALA A 52 -1.01 -21.72 10.84
CA ALA A 52 -0.08 -22.72 10.36
C ALA A 52 1.02 -23.08 11.36
N HIS A 53 1.05 -22.44 12.49
CA HIS A 53 2.05 -22.66 13.54
C HIS A 53 3.47 -22.34 13.09
N TYR A 54 3.61 -21.27 12.38
CA TYR A 54 4.93 -20.77 12.02
C TYR A 54 5.56 -19.97 13.13
#